data_b34d03efa646ee2745ec7641afef24e8
#
_entry.id   b34d03efa646ee2745ec7641afef24e8
#
_cell.length_a   1.000
_cell.length_b   1.000
_cell.length_c   1.000
_cell.angle_alpha   90.00
_cell.angle_beta   90.00
_cell.angle_gamma   90.00
#
_symmetry.space_group_name_H-M   'P 1'
#
loop_
_entity.id
_entity.type
_entity.pdbx_description
1 polymer ?
#
loop_
_entity_poly.entity_id
_entity_poly.type
_entity_poly.pdbx_seq_one_letter_code
_entity_poly.pdbx_strand_id
1 'polypeptide(L)'
;MIHRKHTYFNNTAGTRHLTLLVRVCTVLLMLLLVVPACAQKGLKVDEVFRRFGHERGSKMVEMNNTTLMGYRLKVYKSLIYKRNAAEIENILKGDRKQAKKIREVVEDGRVVSGYYMMTPAAKDLNRYVLFSKGSGGRGTVIYIEGDLSPDDIMKMCYSRK
;
A
#
# COMPACT_ATOMS: atom_id res chain seq x y z
N MET A 1 -67.30 4.13 54.87
CA MET A 1 -66.45 5.19 54.29
C MET A 1 -65.05 4.65 54.22
N ILE A 2 -64.66 4.11 53.05
CA ILE A 2 -63.35 3.37 52.86
C ILE A 2 -62.46 4.24 51.98
N HIS A 3 -61.41 4.80 52.58
CA HIS A 3 -60.35 5.54 51.88
C HIS A 3 -59.41 4.57 51.24
N ARG A 4 -59.34 4.51 49.91
CA ARG A 4 -58.39 3.80 49.10
C ARG A 4 -57.17 4.72 48.90
N LYS A 5 -56.07 4.42 49.55
CA LYS A 5 -54.75 5.07 49.26
C LYS A 5 -54.20 4.49 47.99
N HIS A 6 -54.06 5.32 46.94
CA HIS A 6 -53.26 5.00 45.75
C HIS A 6 -51.76 5.22 46.04
N THR A 7 -51.02 4.15 46.07
CA THR A 7 -49.57 4.20 46.17
C THR A 7 -49.01 4.36 44.74
N TYR A 8 -48.50 5.55 44.41
CA TYR A 8 -47.74 5.76 43.20
C TYR A 8 -46.33 5.17 43.42
N PHE A 9 -46.02 4.10 42.72
CA PHE A 9 -44.68 3.51 42.69
C PHE A 9 -43.83 4.34 41.72
N ASN A 10 -42.98 5.23 42.25
CA ASN A 10 -42.05 6.01 41.47
C ASN A 10 -40.90 5.11 40.97
N ASN A 11 -40.98 4.65 39.73
CA ASN A 11 -39.97 3.79 39.09
C ASN A 11 -38.89 4.65 38.38
N THR A 12 -38.36 5.66 39.08
CA THR A 12 -37.36 6.60 38.50
C THR A 12 -35.93 6.10 38.53
N ALA A 13 -35.62 5.02 39.26
CA ALA A 13 -34.28 4.46 39.35
C ALA A 13 -33.93 3.60 38.11
N GLY A 14 -34.88 2.83 37.58
CA GLY A 14 -34.67 1.96 36.44
C GLY A 14 -34.41 2.68 35.13
N THR A 15 -35.05 3.83 34.93
CA THR A 15 -34.88 4.61 33.69
C THR A 15 -33.53 5.30 33.59
N ARG A 16 -32.90 5.68 34.69
CA ARG A 16 -31.56 6.30 34.70
C ARG A 16 -30.46 5.30 34.33
N HIS A 17 -30.54 4.06 34.79
CA HIS A 17 -29.59 3.02 34.45
C HIS A 17 -29.73 2.59 32.99
N LEU A 18 -30.96 2.52 32.47
CA LEU A 18 -31.21 2.18 31.07
C LEU A 18 -30.69 3.27 30.12
N THR A 19 -30.89 4.56 30.44
CA THR A 19 -30.39 5.68 29.65
C THR A 19 -28.83 5.76 29.70
N LEU A 20 -28.22 5.43 30.83
CA LEU A 20 -26.76 5.37 30.96
C LEU A 20 -26.18 4.23 30.09
N LEU A 21 -26.76 3.04 30.17
CA LEU A 21 -26.41 1.89 29.35
C LEU A 21 -26.52 2.19 27.85
N VAL A 22 -27.63 2.80 27.41
CA VAL A 22 -27.83 3.19 26.01
C VAL A 22 -26.78 4.21 25.57
N ARG A 23 -26.46 5.20 26.39
CA ARG A 23 -25.39 6.18 26.09
C ARG A 23 -24.01 5.54 26.01
N VAL A 24 -23.66 4.64 26.92
CA VAL A 24 -22.38 3.93 26.89
C VAL A 24 -22.29 3.03 25.68
N CYS A 25 -23.36 2.29 25.33
CA CYS A 25 -23.40 1.48 24.11
C CYS A 25 -23.30 2.32 22.83
N THR A 26 -23.93 3.51 22.78
CA THR A 26 -23.85 4.39 21.61
C THR A 26 -22.43 4.96 21.43
N VAL A 27 -21.78 5.35 22.53
CA VAL A 27 -20.37 5.82 22.51
C VAL A 27 -19.43 4.69 22.12
N LEU A 28 -19.65 3.47 22.63
CA LEU A 28 -18.85 2.30 22.27
C LEU A 28 -19.05 1.92 20.79
N LEU A 29 -20.29 2.02 20.29
CA LEU A 29 -20.61 1.77 18.88
C LEU A 29 -19.98 2.84 17.95
N MET A 30 -19.98 4.10 18.38
CA MET A 30 -19.30 5.18 17.63
C MET A 30 -17.77 5.02 17.63
N LEU A 31 -17.18 4.53 18.73
CA LEU A 31 -15.74 4.22 18.78
C LEU A 31 -15.35 3.05 17.86
N LEU A 32 -16.27 2.09 17.63
CA LEU A 32 -16.04 0.99 16.69
C LEU A 32 -16.15 1.43 15.22
N LEU A 33 -16.81 2.55 14.93
CA LEU A 33 -16.90 3.11 13.56
C LEU A 33 -15.71 3.99 13.20
N VAL A 34 -14.85 4.35 14.13
CA VAL A 34 -13.55 4.97 13.87
C VAL A 34 -12.55 3.88 13.49
N VAL A 35 -12.87 3.08 12.47
CA VAL A 35 -11.85 2.30 11.75
C VAL A 35 -11.02 3.36 11.03
N PRO A 36 -9.72 3.52 11.35
CA PRO A 36 -8.90 4.44 10.61
C PRO A 36 -8.90 3.98 9.16
N ALA A 37 -9.43 4.82 8.27
CA ALA A 37 -9.28 4.69 6.81
C ALA A 37 -7.81 4.83 6.38
N CYS A 38 -6.87 4.63 7.28
CA CYS A 38 -5.42 4.56 7.09
C CYS A 38 -4.93 3.20 6.64
N ALA A 39 -5.78 2.40 6.01
CA ALA A 39 -5.34 1.16 5.36
C ALA A 39 -4.84 1.38 3.92
N GLN A 40 -4.36 2.56 3.55
CA GLN A 40 -3.37 2.66 2.49
C GLN A 40 -2.02 2.24 3.10
N LYS A 41 -1.89 0.94 3.36
CA LYS A 41 -0.60 0.34 3.70
C LYS A 41 0.37 0.72 2.59
N GLY A 42 1.45 1.39 2.96
CA GLY A 42 2.56 1.66 2.06
C GLY A 42 2.96 0.36 1.36
N LEU A 43 3.38 0.45 0.12
CA LEU A 43 3.83 -0.71 -0.62
C LEU A 43 5.07 -1.30 0.05
N LYS A 44 5.23 -2.61 -0.01
CA LYS A 44 6.42 -3.31 0.51
C LYS A 44 7.70 -2.88 -0.20
N VAL A 45 7.59 -2.42 -1.43
CA VAL A 45 8.73 -1.87 -2.18
C VAL A 45 9.38 -0.67 -1.48
N ASP A 46 8.64 0.11 -0.68
CA ASP A 46 9.22 1.20 0.10
C ASP A 46 10.22 0.68 1.16
N GLU A 47 9.95 -0.48 1.72
CA GLU A 47 10.88 -1.16 2.63
C GLU A 47 12.18 -1.55 1.90
N VAL A 48 12.09 -1.98 0.64
CA VAL A 48 13.26 -2.30 -0.18
C VAL A 48 14.17 -1.08 -0.35
N PHE A 49 13.61 0.06 -0.74
CA PHE A 49 14.38 1.30 -0.89
C PHE A 49 15.00 1.77 0.42
N ARG A 50 14.23 1.73 1.50
CA ARG A 50 14.70 2.15 2.83
C ARG A 50 15.82 1.27 3.37
N ARG A 51 15.74 -0.06 3.23
CA ARG A 51 16.71 -1.00 3.79
C ARG A 51 17.95 -1.15 2.92
N PHE A 52 17.80 -1.22 1.61
CA PHE A 52 18.90 -1.57 0.69
C PHE A 52 19.41 -0.39 -0.13
N GLY A 53 18.73 0.76 -0.12
CA GLY A 53 19.10 1.95 -0.89
C GLY A 53 20.47 2.51 -0.53
N HIS A 54 20.86 2.40 0.74
CA HIS A 54 22.14 2.94 1.26
C HIS A 54 23.19 1.86 1.55
N GLU A 55 22.93 0.62 1.18
CA GLU A 55 23.90 -0.47 1.38
C GLU A 55 25.13 -0.33 0.49
N ARG A 56 26.26 -0.81 1.00
CA ARG A 56 27.52 -0.80 0.25
C ARG A 56 27.38 -1.60 -1.06
N GLY A 57 27.64 -0.91 -2.18
CA GLY A 57 27.52 -1.47 -3.51
C GLY A 57 26.16 -1.32 -4.17
N SER A 58 25.17 -0.75 -3.47
CA SER A 58 23.92 -0.31 -4.06
C SER A 58 24.06 1.07 -4.71
N LYS A 59 23.22 1.33 -5.71
CA LYS A 59 23.04 2.66 -6.31
C LYS A 59 21.56 2.97 -6.30
N MET A 60 21.17 4.06 -5.64
CA MET A 60 19.80 4.52 -5.57
C MET A 60 19.66 5.88 -6.23
N VAL A 61 18.59 6.05 -6.98
CA VAL A 61 18.14 7.34 -7.53
C VAL A 61 16.71 7.55 -7.06
N GLU A 62 16.43 8.75 -6.57
CA GLU A 62 15.08 9.20 -6.22
C GLU A 62 14.83 10.56 -6.85
N MET A 63 13.71 10.70 -7.54
CA MET A 63 13.26 11.95 -8.15
C MET A 63 11.78 12.15 -7.85
N ASN A 64 11.42 13.37 -7.49
CA ASN A 64 10.05 13.77 -7.21
C ASN A 64 9.64 14.89 -8.16
N ASN A 65 8.35 14.86 -8.60
CA ASN A 65 7.77 15.86 -9.50
C ASN A 65 8.66 16.14 -10.72
N THR A 66 9.06 15.09 -11.42
CA THR A 66 9.99 15.15 -12.55
C THR A 66 9.35 14.77 -13.87
N THR A 67 10.01 15.11 -14.98
CA THR A 67 9.65 14.62 -16.30
C THR A 67 10.72 13.67 -16.80
N LEU A 68 10.34 12.46 -17.16
CA LEU A 68 11.23 11.44 -17.68
C LEU A 68 10.66 10.91 -18.99
N MET A 69 11.44 10.99 -20.08
CA MET A 69 11.02 10.54 -21.43
C MET A 69 9.68 11.14 -21.90
N GLY A 70 9.38 12.37 -21.50
CA GLY A 70 8.13 13.07 -21.84
C GLY A 70 6.96 12.79 -20.87
N TYR A 71 7.08 11.87 -19.94
CA TYR A 71 6.06 11.55 -18.94
C TYR A 71 6.29 12.32 -17.64
N ARG A 72 5.23 12.90 -17.09
CA ARG A 72 5.26 13.55 -15.77
C ARG A 72 5.12 12.50 -14.67
N LEU A 73 6.12 12.43 -13.81
CA LEU A 73 6.18 11.51 -12.70
C LEU A 73 6.06 12.26 -11.37
N LYS A 74 5.20 11.79 -10.51
CA LYS A 74 5.11 12.24 -9.12
C LYS A 74 6.31 11.74 -8.31
N VAL A 75 6.61 10.44 -8.47
CA VAL A 75 7.74 9.77 -7.82
C VAL A 75 8.39 8.82 -8.81
N TYR A 76 9.71 8.85 -8.83
CA TYR A 76 10.54 7.84 -9.47
C TYR A 76 11.63 7.41 -8.50
N LYS A 77 11.70 6.12 -8.20
CA LYS A 77 12.79 5.53 -7.42
C LYS A 77 13.39 4.38 -8.20
N SER A 78 14.71 4.31 -8.23
CA SER A 78 15.44 3.20 -8.84
C SER A 78 16.55 2.74 -7.91
N LEU A 79 16.61 1.45 -7.67
CA LEU A 79 17.63 0.81 -6.87
C LEU A 79 18.32 -0.27 -7.70
N ILE A 80 19.65 -0.15 -7.88
CA ILE A 80 20.50 -1.21 -8.37
C ILE A 80 21.21 -1.80 -7.17
N TYR A 81 21.06 -3.09 -6.96
CA TYR A 81 21.68 -3.82 -5.85
C TYR A 81 22.60 -4.92 -6.34
N LYS A 82 23.63 -5.26 -5.54
CA LYS A 82 24.61 -6.31 -5.84
C LYS A 82 24.50 -7.52 -4.92
N ARG A 83 23.67 -7.44 -3.90
CA ARG A 83 23.47 -8.46 -2.86
C ARG A 83 22.01 -8.52 -2.45
N ASN A 84 21.65 -9.45 -1.59
CA ASN A 84 20.35 -9.54 -0.94
C ASN A 84 19.16 -9.82 -1.90
N ALA A 85 19.43 -10.35 -3.10
CA ALA A 85 18.40 -10.61 -4.10
C ALA A 85 17.24 -11.45 -3.55
N ALA A 86 17.53 -12.49 -2.75
CA ALA A 86 16.51 -13.36 -2.17
C ALA A 86 15.62 -12.63 -1.16
N GLU A 87 16.20 -11.77 -0.34
CA GLU A 87 15.45 -10.99 0.65
C GLU A 87 14.58 -9.92 -0.02
N ILE A 88 15.15 -9.17 -0.97
CA ILE A 88 14.44 -8.19 -1.79
C ILE A 88 13.26 -8.86 -2.52
N GLU A 89 13.49 -10.03 -3.13
CA GLU A 89 12.42 -10.79 -3.79
C GLU A 89 11.31 -11.16 -2.82
N ASN A 90 11.66 -11.63 -1.62
CA ASN A 90 10.68 -12.03 -0.62
C ASN A 90 9.80 -10.85 -0.18
N ILE A 91 10.38 -9.66 -0.02
CA ILE A 91 9.63 -8.44 0.27
C ILE A 91 8.69 -8.09 -0.89
N LEU A 92 9.20 -8.10 -2.13
CA LEU A 92 8.40 -7.78 -3.32
C LEU A 92 7.27 -8.78 -3.60
N LYS A 93 7.38 -10.04 -3.14
CA LYS A 93 6.29 -11.02 -3.24
C LYS A 93 5.00 -10.54 -2.58
N GLY A 94 5.12 -9.75 -1.50
CA GLY A 94 3.95 -9.16 -0.81
C GLY A 94 3.15 -8.25 -1.72
N ASP A 95 3.82 -7.36 -2.43
CA ASP A 95 3.18 -6.42 -3.35
C ASP A 95 2.63 -7.13 -4.59
N ARG A 96 3.38 -8.07 -5.16
CA ARG A 96 2.99 -8.80 -6.37
C ARG A 96 1.69 -9.59 -6.22
N LYS A 97 1.39 -10.11 -5.04
CA LYS A 97 0.15 -10.88 -4.78
C LYS A 97 -1.12 -10.05 -4.99
N GLN A 98 -1.04 -8.73 -4.84
CA GLN A 98 -2.18 -7.81 -4.92
C GLN A 98 -2.12 -6.94 -6.18
N ALA A 99 -1.10 -7.11 -7.00
CA ALA A 99 -0.84 -6.29 -8.16
C ALA A 99 -1.47 -6.86 -9.42
N LYS A 100 -1.83 -5.98 -10.36
CA LYS A 100 -2.15 -6.38 -11.73
C LYS A 100 -0.83 -6.60 -12.48
N LYS A 101 -0.60 -7.85 -12.92
CA LYS A 101 0.54 -8.19 -13.75
C LYS A 101 0.41 -7.54 -15.12
N ILE A 102 1.44 -6.79 -15.53
CA ILE A 102 1.56 -6.27 -16.89
C ILE A 102 2.41 -7.25 -17.71
N ARG A 103 3.56 -7.64 -17.17
CA ARG A 103 4.49 -8.58 -17.82
C ARG A 103 5.31 -9.34 -16.78
N GLU A 104 5.65 -10.58 -17.06
CA GLU A 104 6.66 -11.37 -16.35
C GLU A 104 7.56 -12.09 -17.36
N VAL A 105 8.83 -12.22 -17.02
CA VAL A 105 9.78 -13.12 -17.67
C VAL A 105 10.10 -14.22 -16.68
N VAL A 106 9.91 -15.46 -17.11
CA VAL A 106 10.16 -16.65 -16.31
C VAL A 106 11.30 -17.45 -16.97
N GLU A 107 12.32 -17.77 -16.19
CA GLU A 107 13.43 -18.62 -16.59
C GLU A 107 13.57 -19.74 -15.55
N ASP A 108 13.68 -20.97 -15.99
CA ASP A 108 13.77 -22.17 -15.12
C ASP A 108 12.72 -22.20 -14.00
N GLY A 109 11.48 -21.86 -14.33
CA GLY A 109 10.36 -21.83 -13.38
C GLY A 109 10.41 -20.69 -12.35
N ARG A 110 11.34 -19.73 -12.48
CA ARG A 110 11.50 -18.59 -11.58
C ARG A 110 11.27 -17.29 -12.32
N VAL A 111 10.53 -16.38 -11.68
CA VAL A 111 10.33 -15.04 -12.23
C VAL A 111 11.65 -14.26 -12.10
N VAL A 112 12.24 -13.89 -13.23
CA VAL A 112 13.50 -13.13 -13.29
C VAL A 112 13.28 -11.65 -13.56
N SER A 113 12.15 -11.28 -14.16
CA SER A 113 11.77 -9.88 -14.36
C SER A 113 10.26 -9.75 -14.31
N GLY A 114 9.78 -8.60 -13.84
CA GLY A 114 8.35 -8.35 -13.77
C GLY A 114 7.99 -6.87 -13.72
N TYR A 115 6.86 -6.54 -14.34
CA TYR A 115 6.23 -5.23 -14.37
C TYR A 115 4.82 -5.36 -13.84
N TYR A 116 4.51 -4.62 -12.79
CA TYR A 116 3.27 -4.73 -12.04
C TYR A 116 2.67 -3.37 -11.80
N MET A 117 1.37 -3.26 -12.01
CA MET A 117 0.57 -2.12 -11.62
C MET A 117 -0.01 -2.39 -10.24
N MET A 118 0.28 -1.52 -9.30
CA MET A 118 -0.23 -1.55 -7.93
C MET A 118 -1.58 -0.84 -7.84
N THR A 119 -2.25 -0.96 -6.70
CA THR A 119 -3.41 -0.12 -6.40
C THR A 119 -3.02 1.35 -6.53
N PRO A 120 -3.77 2.18 -7.29
CA PRO A 120 -3.46 3.59 -7.46
C PRO A 120 -3.35 4.33 -6.13
N ALA A 121 -2.48 5.34 -6.06
CA ALA A 121 -2.34 6.17 -4.87
C ALA A 121 -3.51 7.16 -4.73
N ALA A 122 -4.05 7.64 -5.86
CA ALA A 122 -5.21 8.51 -5.97
C ALA A 122 -5.82 8.35 -7.37
N LYS A 123 -6.92 9.05 -7.63
CA LYS A 123 -7.46 9.17 -8.98
C LYS A 123 -6.36 9.74 -9.90
N ASP A 124 -6.17 9.12 -11.07
CA ASP A 124 -5.17 9.51 -12.08
C ASP A 124 -3.70 9.47 -11.58
N LEU A 125 -3.44 8.71 -10.52
CA LEU A 125 -2.10 8.55 -9.96
C LEU A 125 -1.77 7.06 -9.81
N ASN A 126 -1.39 6.46 -10.93
CA ASN A 126 -1.03 5.05 -11.01
C ASN A 126 0.34 4.78 -10.39
N ARG A 127 0.50 3.58 -9.84
CA ARG A 127 1.74 3.13 -9.22
C ARG A 127 2.24 1.85 -9.87
N TYR A 128 3.53 1.80 -10.14
CA TYR A 128 4.16 0.66 -10.79
C TYR A 128 5.40 0.22 -10.04
N VAL A 129 5.58 -1.09 -9.94
CA VAL A 129 6.81 -1.72 -9.46
C VAL A 129 7.35 -2.61 -10.57
N LEU A 130 8.58 -2.33 -10.95
CA LEU A 130 9.32 -3.09 -11.93
C LEU A 130 10.55 -3.68 -11.25
N PHE A 131 10.89 -4.91 -11.56
CA PHE A 131 12.14 -5.49 -11.11
C PHE A 131 12.77 -6.37 -12.18
N SER A 132 14.08 -6.50 -12.11
CA SER A 132 14.85 -7.41 -12.93
C SER A 132 15.97 -8.00 -12.10
N LYS A 133 16.15 -9.32 -12.19
CA LYS A 133 17.26 -10.05 -11.56
C LYS A 133 18.35 -10.23 -12.60
N GLY A 134 19.56 -9.99 -12.18
CA GLY A 134 20.78 -10.34 -12.93
C GLY A 134 21.48 -11.52 -12.27
N SER A 135 22.56 -11.96 -12.89
CA SER A 135 23.43 -13.00 -12.36
C SER A 135 24.16 -12.57 -11.07
N GLY A 136 24.53 -13.51 -10.22
CA GLY A 136 25.37 -13.25 -9.04
C GLY A 136 24.65 -12.46 -7.92
N GLY A 137 23.33 -12.58 -7.78
CA GLY A 137 22.58 -11.90 -6.72
C GLY A 137 22.36 -10.41 -6.94
N ARG A 138 22.62 -9.92 -8.15
CA ARG A 138 22.39 -8.54 -8.56
C ARG A 138 20.96 -8.34 -9.04
N GLY A 139 20.53 -7.09 -9.13
CA GLY A 139 19.26 -6.76 -9.77
C GLY A 139 18.93 -5.29 -9.68
N THR A 140 17.74 -4.98 -10.17
CA THR A 140 17.19 -3.63 -10.20
C THR A 140 15.76 -3.67 -9.72
N VAL A 141 15.37 -2.70 -8.91
CA VAL A 141 13.97 -2.42 -8.55
C VAL A 141 13.68 -0.98 -8.92
N ILE A 142 12.56 -0.74 -9.57
CA ILE A 142 12.09 0.59 -9.95
C ILE A 142 10.66 0.76 -9.43
N TYR A 143 10.40 1.90 -8.80
CA TYR A 143 9.07 2.36 -8.44
C TYR A 143 8.75 3.63 -9.21
N ILE A 144 7.56 3.67 -9.79
CA ILE A 144 7.05 4.81 -10.55
C ILE A 144 5.66 5.15 -10.05
N GLU A 145 5.41 6.43 -9.81
CA GLU A 145 4.10 6.98 -9.51
C GLU A 145 3.84 8.17 -10.42
N GLY A 146 2.72 8.14 -11.14
CA GLY A 146 2.37 9.20 -12.09
C GLY A 146 1.11 8.89 -12.88
N ASP A 147 0.74 9.84 -13.73
CA ASP A 147 -0.34 9.68 -14.69
C ASP A 147 0.20 8.98 -15.94
N LEU A 148 0.36 7.66 -15.82
CA LEU A 148 0.82 6.80 -16.89
C LEU A 148 -0.10 5.59 -17.02
N SER A 149 -0.33 5.16 -18.25
CA SER A 149 -0.98 3.89 -18.54
C SER A 149 0.03 2.71 -18.47
N PRO A 150 -0.42 1.46 -18.39
CA PRO A 150 0.45 0.29 -18.53
C PRO A 150 1.23 0.30 -19.87
N ASP A 151 0.63 0.79 -20.94
CA ASP A 151 1.29 0.88 -22.27
C ASP A 151 2.41 1.91 -22.26
N ASP A 152 2.28 3.01 -21.53
CA ASP A 152 3.34 4.00 -21.37
C ASP A 152 4.54 3.42 -20.63
N ILE A 153 4.30 2.62 -19.58
CA ILE A 153 5.36 1.88 -18.88
C ILE A 153 6.10 0.95 -19.85
N MET A 154 5.36 0.25 -20.71
CA MET A 154 5.97 -0.64 -21.70
C MET A 154 6.81 0.17 -22.71
N LYS A 155 6.31 1.29 -23.23
CA LYS A 155 7.06 2.18 -24.12
C LYS A 155 8.33 2.70 -23.46
N MET A 156 8.26 3.18 -22.20
CA MET A 156 9.44 3.65 -21.46
C MET A 156 10.51 2.56 -21.32
N CYS A 157 10.12 1.31 -21.12
CA CYS A 157 11.06 0.21 -20.96
C CYS A 157 11.69 -0.28 -22.25
N TYR A 158 10.99 -0.15 -23.38
CA TYR A 158 11.40 -0.72 -24.66
C TYR A 158 11.77 0.31 -25.74
N SER A 159 11.57 1.60 -25.49
CA SER A 159 11.96 2.67 -26.44
C SER A 159 13.47 2.95 -26.45
N ARG A 160 14.32 1.96 -26.18
CA ARG A 160 15.74 2.08 -26.49
C ARG A 160 15.93 1.85 -27.98
N LYS A 161 16.03 2.93 -28.72
CA LYS A 161 16.78 2.95 -29.97
C LYS A 161 18.25 3.22 -29.71
#